data_7eea274d55a04ada0a9f0d76a8a53bae
#
_entry.id   7eea274d55a04ada0a9f0d76a8a53bae
#
_cell.length_a   1.000
_cell.length_b   1.000
_cell.length_c   1.000
_cell.angle_alpha   90.00
_cell.angle_beta   90.00
_cell.angle_gamma   90.00
#
_symmetry.space_group_name_H-M   'P 1'
#
loop_
_entity.id
_entity.type
_entity.pdbx_description
1 polymer ?
#
loop_
_entity_poly.entity_id
_entity_poly.type
_entity_poly.pdbx_seq_one_letter_code
_entity_poly.pdbx_strand_id
1 'polypeptide(L)'
;MLFVNNFRVALNPQIIKSYSAGEYNEFKEWSLRSTVISCDLLLLLSLPCVVTLKTIFKIWLVEVPPLAVEFTQIAIIGQIIESISSSTYIPFVASGKLKSNALWGIVTGGGYFVALYLIFEYDGGALWVQWLYLLLSILGVFILRPYLLHKEVGFNYK
;
A
#
# COMPACT_ATOMS: atom_id res chain seq x y z
N MET A 1 5.92 -2.42 -9.30
CA MET A 1 5.25 -3.26 -8.28
C MET A 1 5.58 -4.75 -8.37
N LEU A 2 5.59 -5.39 -9.54
CA LEU A 2 5.85 -6.83 -9.65
C LEU A 2 7.16 -7.27 -8.99
N PHE A 3 8.24 -6.54 -9.19
CA PHE A 3 9.55 -6.86 -8.61
C PHE A 3 9.52 -6.89 -7.08
N VAL A 4 8.97 -5.86 -6.46
CA VAL A 4 8.86 -5.76 -4.98
C VAL A 4 7.93 -6.83 -4.41
N ASN A 5 6.83 -7.15 -5.11
CA ASN A 5 5.93 -8.23 -4.72
C ASN A 5 6.61 -9.60 -4.79
N ASN A 6 7.37 -9.89 -5.84
CA ASN A 6 8.11 -11.16 -5.95
C ASN A 6 9.12 -11.32 -4.81
N PHE A 7 9.81 -10.24 -4.43
CA PHE A 7 10.70 -10.25 -3.28
C PHE A 7 9.96 -10.59 -1.97
N ARG A 8 8.79 -9.98 -1.75
CA ARG A 8 7.97 -10.28 -0.56
C ARG A 8 7.47 -11.71 -0.53
N VAL A 9 6.96 -12.20 -1.66
CA VAL A 9 6.48 -13.59 -1.78
C VAL A 9 7.58 -14.59 -1.38
N ALA A 10 8.84 -14.29 -1.69
CA ALA A 10 9.97 -15.12 -1.28
C ALA A 10 10.20 -15.14 0.24
N LEU A 11 9.87 -14.06 0.96
CA LEU A 11 10.00 -13.96 2.42
C LEU A 11 8.77 -14.47 3.19
N ASN A 12 7.60 -14.52 2.57
CA ASN A 12 6.35 -14.93 3.21
C ASN A 12 6.42 -16.31 3.91
N PRO A 13 7.01 -17.36 3.31
CA PRO A 13 7.10 -18.67 3.96
C PRO A 13 7.86 -18.63 5.27
N GLN A 14 8.97 -17.85 5.33
CA GLN A 14 9.76 -17.72 6.54
C GLN A 14 8.98 -17.02 7.65
N ILE A 15 8.26 -15.94 7.31
CA ILE A 15 7.42 -15.19 8.25
C ILE A 15 6.30 -16.07 8.81
N ILE A 16 5.63 -16.85 7.96
CA ILE A 16 4.55 -17.75 8.38
C ILE A 16 5.11 -18.88 9.26
N LYS A 17 6.29 -19.42 8.91
CA LYS A 17 6.95 -20.48 9.68
C LYS A 17 7.29 -20.00 11.09
N SER A 18 7.90 -18.83 11.26
CA SER A 18 8.22 -18.27 12.58
C SER A 18 6.96 -18.05 13.41
N TYR A 19 5.85 -17.61 12.80
CA TYR A 19 4.57 -17.49 13.50
C TYR A 19 4.04 -18.84 13.97
N SER A 20 4.06 -19.87 13.11
CA SER A 20 3.58 -21.23 13.43
C SER A 20 4.42 -21.92 14.50
N ALA A 21 5.71 -21.60 14.57
CA ALA A 21 6.63 -22.10 15.60
C ALA A 21 6.46 -21.40 16.95
N GLY A 22 5.65 -20.32 17.03
CA GLY A 22 5.50 -19.52 18.24
C GLY A 22 6.67 -18.55 18.51
N GLU A 23 7.55 -18.38 17.53
CA GLU A 23 8.74 -17.51 17.60
C GLU A 23 8.36 -16.07 17.25
N TYR A 24 7.54 -15.43 18.11
CA TYR A 24 6.94 -14.12 17.82
C TYR A 24 7.96 -12.99 17.64
N ASN A 25 9.13 -13.09 18.26
CA ASN A 25 10.19 -12.10 18.10
C ASN A 25 10.80 -12.17 16.69
N GLU A 26 11.12 -13.37 16.22
CA GLU A 26 11.61 -13.59 14.86
C GLU A 26 10.56 -13.21 13.81
N PHE A 27 9.31 -13.61 14.04
CA PHE A 27 8.19 -13.22 13.20
C PHE A 27 8.10 -11.69 13.03
N LYS A 28 8.22 -10.94 14.13
CA LYS A 28 8.21 -9.48 14.11
C LYS A 28 9.41 -8.92 13.34
N GLU A 29 10.59 -9.45 13.58
CA GLU A 29 11.82 -9.01 12.92
C GLU A 29 11.77 -9.25 11.42
N TRP A 30 11.37 -10.44 10.96
CA TRP A 30 11.22 -10.76 9.54
C TRP A 30 10.16 -9.89 8.86
N SER A 31 9.02 -9.65 9.53
CA SER A 31 7.97 -8.77 9.02
C SER A 31 8.46 -7.33 8.83
N LEU A 32 9.18 -6.78 9.81
CA LEU A 32 9.75 -5.44 9.72
C LEU A 32 10.84 -5.35 8.64
N ARG A 33 11.77 -6.30 8.60
CA ARG A 33 12.82 -6.35 7.56
C ARG A 33 12.22 -6.42 6.15
N SER A 34 11.21 -7.26 5.94
CA SER A 34 10.51 -7.35 4.66
C SER A 34 9.88 -6.01 4.26
N THR A 35 9.35 -5.25 5.23
CA THR A 35 8.80 -3.91 4.98
C THR A 35 9.87 -2.94 4.56
N VAL A 36 10.92 -2.81 5.35
CA VAL A 36 12.00 -1.85 5.12
C VAL A 36 12.63 -2.09 3.74
N ILE A 37 13.05 -3.32 3.47
CA ILE A 37 13.68 -3.67 2.18
C ILE A 37 12.71 -3.40 1.01
N SER A 38 11.43 -3.70 1.18
CA SER A 38 10.43 -3.44 0.13
C SER A 38 10.23 -1.94 -0.12
N CYS A 39 10.22 -1.12 0.94
CA CYS A 39 10.15 0.33 0.83
C CYS A 39 11.41 0.90 0.18
N ASP A 40 12.59 0.45 0.60
CA ASP A 40 13.86 0.92 0.04
C ASP A 40 13.99 0.59 -1.45
N LEU A 41 13.65 -0.64 -1.85
CA LEU A 41 13.62 -1.02 -3.25
C LEU A 41 12.63 -0.19 -4.06
N LEU A 42 11.45 0.08 -3.51
CA LEU A 42 10.45 0.89 -4.18
C LEU A 42 10.91 2.35 -4.31
N LEU A 43 11.48 2.92 -3.25
CA LEU A 43 12.04 4.27 -3.28
C LEU A 43 13.17 4.40 -4.29
N LEU A 44 14.10 3.45 -4.28
CA LEU A 44 15.24 3.44 -5.20
C LEU A 44 14.79 3.42 -6.66
N LEU A 45 13.73 2.68 -7.00
CA LEU A 45 13.19 2.61 -8.34
C LEU A 45 12.28 3.81 -8.68
N SER A 46 11.49 4.30 -7.72
CA SER A 46 10.48 5.33 -7.96
C SER A 46 11.06 6.75 -7.97
N LEU A 47 12.09 7.06 -7.17
CA LEU A 47 12.67 8.40 -7.10
C LEU A 47 13.19 8.89 -8.46
N PRO A 48 14.05 8.14 -9.18
CA PRO A 48 14.49 8.57 -10.51
C PRO A 48 13.33 8.67 -11.49
N CYS A 49 12.34 7.76 -11.40
CA CYS A 49 11.16 7.82 -12.26
C CYS A 49 10.33 9.09 -12.03
N VAL A 50 10.07 9.48 -10.78
CA VAL A 50 9.29 10.68 -10.46
C VAL A 50 9.95 11.95 -11.00
N VAL A 51 11.28 12.06 -10.85
CA VAL A 51 12.04 13.23 -11.32
C VAL A 51 12.04 13.34 -12.85
N THR A 52 12.18 12.21 -13.53
CA THR A 52 12.29 12.15 -15.01
C THR A 52 10.96 11.90 -15.72
N LEU A 53 9.83 11.86 -15.00
CA LEU A 53 8.53 11.41 -15.51
C LEU A 53 8.07 12.20 -16.74
N LYS A 54 8.24 13.54 -16.75
CA LYS A 54 7.93 14.39 -17.91
C LYS A 54 8.70 13.98 -19.16
N THR A 55 9.98 13.67 -18.98
CA THR A 55 10.85 13.23 -20.08
C THR A 55 10.46 11.83 -20.56
N ILE A 56 10.20 10.91 -19.63
CA ILE A 56 9.75 9.56 -19.96
C ILE A 56 8.45 9.62 -20.77
N PHE A 57 7.48 10.41 -20.35
CA PHE A 57 6.20 10.53 -21.08
C PHE A 57 6.36 11.14 -22.46
N LYS A 58 7.22 12.15 -22.63
CA LYS A 58 7.53 12.73 -23.95
C LYS A 58 8.19 11.74 -24.92
N ILE A 59 8.98 10.80 -24.40
CA ILE A 59 9.62 9.77 -25.22
C ILE A 59 8.62 8.65 -25.57
N TRP A 60 7.78 8.30 -24.63
CA TRP A 60 6.88 7.14 -24.75
C TRP A 60 5.54 7.45 -25.43
N LEU A 61 5.00 8.66 -25.19
CA LEU A 61 3.69 9.09 -25.71
C LEU A 61 3.89 10.11 -26.85
N VAL A 62 3.12 9.98 -27.91
CA VAL A 62 3.09 10.96 -29.01
C VAL A 62 2.57 12.30 -28.49
N GLU A 63 1.49 12.26 -27.71
CA GLU A 63 0.96 13.40 -26.97
C GLU A 63 0.79 13.03 -25.49
N VAL A 64 1.29 13.88 -24.60
CA VAL A 64 1.13 13.70 -23.16
C VAL A 64 -0.21 14.25 -22.73
N PRO A 65 -1.15 13.40 -22.24
CA PRO A 65 -2.44 13.89 -21.77
C PRO A 65 -2.28 14.90 -20.64
N PRO A 66 -3.15 15.91 -20.56
CA PRO A 66 -3.13 16.86 -19.44
C PRO A 66 -3.30 16.10 -18.13
N LEU A 67 -2.57 16.52 -17.10
CA LEU A 67 -2.55 15.90 -15.76
C LEU A 67 -1.93 14.49 -15.65
N ALA A 68 -1.47 13.88 -16.75
CA ALA A 68 -0.90 12.51 -16.71
C ALA A 68 0.33 12.42 -15.79
N VAL A 69 1.14 13.47 -15.77
CA VAL A 69 2.34 13.54 -14.92
C VAL A 69 1.94 13.60 -13.45
N GLU A 70 1.04 14.50 -13.10
CA GLU A 70 0.52 14.71 -11.74
C GLU A 70 -0.16 13.45 -11.21
N PHE A 71 -1.02 12.83 -12.01
CA PHE A 71 -1.67 11.56 -11.67
C PHE A 71 -0.64 10.48 -11.35
N THR A 72 0.37 10.33 -12.19
CA THR A 72 1.38 9.30 -12.02
C THR A 72 2.26 9.57 -10.80
N GLN A 73 2.60 10.83 -10.52
CA GLN A 73 3.35 11.20 -9.32
C GLN A 73 2.58 10.85 -8.04
N ILE A 74 1.30 11.21 -7.97
CA ILE A 74 0.45 10.89 -6.81
C ILE A 74 0.27 9.37 -6.69
N ALA A 75 0.09 8.67 -7.79
CA ALA A 75 -0.02 7.21 -7.80
C ALA A 75 1.24 6.52 -7.27
N ILE A 76 2.43 7.00 -7.64
CA ILE A 76 3.70 6.47 -7.14
C ILE A 76 3.79 6.68 -5.61
N ILE A 77 3.43 7.86 -5.10
CA ILE A 77 3.40 8.14 -3.66
C ILE A 77 2.43 7.18 -2.96
N GLY A 78 1.22 6.99 -3.50
CA GLY A 78 0.25 6.04 -2.98
C GLY A 78 0.80 4.60 -2.93
N GLN A 79 1.56 4.19 -3.95
CA GLN A 79 2.18 2.88 -4.00
C GLN A 79 3.29 2.70 -2.94
N ILE A 80 4.04 3.75 -2.61
CA ILE A 80 5.03 3.71 -1.52
C ILE A 80 4.31 3.50 -0.18
N ILE A 81 3.22 4.23 0.06
CA ILE A 81 2.41 4.09 1.27
C ILE A 81 1.80 2.68 1.36
N GLU A 82 1.21 2.16 0.29
CA GLU A 82 0.69 0.80 0.24
C GLU A 82 1.78 -0.26 0.45
N SER A 83 3.02 0.04 0.07
CA SER A 83 4.16 -0.84 0.34
C SER A 83 4.39 -1.05 1.83
N ILE A 84 4.25 -0.02 2.65
CA ILE A 84 4.32 -0.13 4.12
C ILE A 84 3.19 -1.02 4.64
N SER A 85 2.01 -0.87 4.08
CA SER A 85 0.81 -1.60 4.46
C SER A 85 0.87 -3.10 4.22
N SER A 86 1.57 -3.54 3.19
CA SER A 86 1.56 -4.96 2.82
C SER A 86 2.24 -5.87 3.83
N SER A 87 3.19 -5.34 4.63
CA SER A 87 3.80 -6.09 5.73
C SER A 87 2.85 -6.30 6.90
N THR A 88 1.87 -5.41 7.07
CA THR A 88 0.83 -5.57 8.07
C THR A 88 -0.23 -6.60 7.67
N TYR A 89 -0.27 -7.00 6.40
CA TYR A 89 -1.20 -8.03 5.91
C TYR A 89 -0.76 -9.45 6.26
N ILE A 90 0.54 -9.74 6.25
CA ILE A 90 1.07 -11.08 6.52
C ILE A 90 0.70 -11.60 7.91
N PRO A 91 0.74 -10.81 8.99
CA PRO A 91 0.24 -11.21 10.30
C PRO A 91 -1.22 -11.67 10.32
N PHE A 92 -2.09 -11.04 9.52
CA PHE A 92 -3.49 -11.49 9.38
C PHE A 92 -3.58 -12.83 8.68
N VAL A 93 -2.74 -13.06 7.66
CA VAL A 93 -2.67 -14.36 6.95
C VAL A 93 -2.16 -15.44 7.91
N ALA A 94 -1.07 -15.18 8.61
CA ALA A 94 -0.45 -16.13 9.53
C ALA A 94 -1.38 -16.53 10.70
N SER A 95 -2.14 -15.56 11.22
CA SER A 95 -3.10 -15.79 12.32
C SER A 95 -4.43 -16.38 11.87
N GLY A 96 -4.72 -16.47 10.56
CA GLY A 96 -6.01 -16.89 10.02
C GLY A 96 -7.16 -15.89 10.22
N LYS A 97 -6.90 -14.70 10.77
CA LYS A 97 -7.91 -13.68 11.12
C LYS A 97 -8.14 -12.67 10.00
N LEU A 98 -8.41 -13.16 8.81
CA LEU A 98 -8.58 -12.35 7.60
C LEU A 98 -9.91 -11.60 7.53
N LYS A 99 -10.94 -12.05 8.27
CA LYS A 99 -12.30 -11.53 8.16
C LYS A 99 -12.39 -10.02 8.39
N SER A 100 -11.80 -9.54 9.48
CA SER A 100 -11.83 -8.11 9.82
C SER A 100 -11.12 -7.24 8.78
N ASN A 101 -9.97 -7.69 8.29
CA ASN A 101 -9.23 -6.99 7.24
C ASN A 101 -10.01 -6.97 5.91
N ALA A 102 -10.67 -8.08 5.56
CA ALA A 102 -11.49 -8.17 4.35
C ALA A 102 -12.73 -7.27 4.43
N LEU A 103 -13.44 -7.25 5.57
CA LEU A 103 -14.58 -6.38 5.78
C LEU A 103 -14.22 -4.90 5.65
N TRP A 104 -13.09 -4.50 6.24
CA TRP A 104 -12.60 -3.12 6.09
C TRP A 104 -12.21 -2.79 4.66
N GLY A 105 -11.62 -3.73 3.92
CA GLY A 105 -11.36 -3.56 2.50
C GLY A 105 -12.62 -3.29 1.69
N ILE A 106 -13.71 -3.99 2.00
CA ILE A 106 -15.02 -3.79 1.36
C ILE A 106 -15.59 -2.41 1.73
N VAL A 107 -15.54 -2.02 3.01
CA VAL A 107 -16.06 -0.73 3.47
C VAL A 107 -15.27 0.44 2.87
N THR A 108 -13.95 0.37 2.88
CA THR A 108 -13.10 1.44 2.31
C THR A 108 -13.21 1.49 0.79
N GLY A 109 -13.24 0.34 0.11
CA GLY A 109 -13.43 0.27 -1.33
C GLY A 109 -14.82 0.76 -1.74
N GLY A 110 -15.88 0.31 -1.07
CA GLY A 110 -17.24 0.78 -1.31
C GLY A 110 -17.40 2.28 -1.04
N GLY A 111 -16.83 2.75 0.07
CA GLY A 111 -16.81 4.18 0.41
C GLY A 111 -16.07 5.03 -0.62
N TYR A 112 -14.99 4.51 -1.18
CA TYR A 112 -14.27 5.17 -2.28
C TYR A 112 -15.15 5.32 -3.53
N PHE A 113 -15.92 4.30 -3.92
CA PHE A 113 -16.84 4.39 -5.06
C PHE A 113 -17.93 5.43 -4.85
N VAL A 114 -18.52 5.51 -3.65
CA VAL A 114 -19.51 6.53 -3.32
C VAL A 114 -18.89 7.94 -3.38
N ALA A 115 -17.71 8.10 -2.82
CA ALA A 115 -17.00 9.38 -2.85
C ALA A 115 -16.60 9.80 -4.27
N LEU A 116 -16.21 8.85 -5.14
CA LEU A 116 -16.00 9.10 -6.57
C LEU A 116 -17.24 9.66 -7.24
N TYR A 117 -18.39 9.01 -7.02
CA TYR A 117 -19.67 9.46 -7.58
C TYR A 117 -19.96 10.91 -7.17
N LEU A 118 -19.80 11.22 -5.87
CA LEU A 118 -20.03 12.57 -5.35
C LEU A 118 -19.05 13.59 -5.96
N ILE A 119 -17.77 13.26 -6.09
CA ILE A 119 -16.79 14.17 -6.70
C ILE A 119 -17.19 14.55 -8.13
N PHE A 120 -17.64 13.58 -8.93
CA PHE A 120 -18.07 13.83 -10.31
C PHE A 120 -19.42 14.55 -10.40
N GLU A 121 -20.35 14.28 -9.49
CA GLU A 121 -21.65 14.97 -9.44
C GLU A 121 -21.50 16.46 -9.12
N TYR A 122 -20.51 16.84 -8.31
CA TYR A 122 -20.22 18.23 -7.95
C TYR A 122 -19.11 18.87 -8.80
N ASP A 123 -18.92 18.44 -10.05
CA ASP A 123 -17.91 18.95 -10.98
C ASP A 123 -16.47 18.95 -10.40
N GLY A 124 -16.19 18.04 -9.50
CA GLY A 124 -14.87 17.86 -8.94
C GLY A 124 -13.86 17.43 -10.00
N GLY A 125 -12.73 18.10 -10.06
CA GLY A 125 -11.68 17.78 -11.01
C GLY A 125 -11.11 16.37 -10.75
N ALA A 126 -10.64 15.70 -11.81
CA ALA A 126 -10.12 14.34 -11.75
C ALA A 126 -8.97 14.15 -10.73
N LEU A 127 -8.19 15.20 -10.46
CA LEU A 127 -7.14 15.15 -9.43
C LEU A 127 -7.67 14.92 -8.01
N TRP A 128 -8.89 15.36 -7.68
CA TRP A 128 -9.49 15.12 -6.37
C TRP A 128 -9.69 13.64 -6.07
N VAL A 129 -9.98 12.86 -7.11
CA VAL A 129 -10.08 11.40 -7.02
C VAL A 129 -8.78 10.79 -6.53
N GLN A 130 -7.66 11.26 -7.08
CA GLN A 130 -6.34 10.73 -6.74
C GLN A 130 -5.89 11.16 -5.34
N TRP A 131 -6.20 12.40 -4.94
CA TRP A 131 -5.96 12.88 -3.58
C TRP A 131 -6.79 12.14 -2.56
N LEU A 132 -8.07 11.84 -2.87
CA LEU A 132 -8.93 11.03 -2.01
C LEU A 132 -8.35 9.63 -1.82
N TYR A 133 -7.90 8.98 -2.91
CA TYR A 133 -7.24 7.68 -2.83
C TYR A 133 -6.01 7.72 -1.92
N LEU A 134 -5.16 8.72 -2.07
CA LEU A 134 -3.97 8.90 -1.25
C LEU A 134 -4.34 9.08 0.23
N LEU A 135 -5.32 9.90 0.53
CA LEU A 135 -5.80 10.16 1.89
C LEU A 135 -6.34 8.86 2.54
N LEU A 136 -7.17 8.10 1.82
CA LEU A 136 -7.69 6.83 2.30
C LEU A 136 -6.58 5.79 2.50
N SER A 137 -5.57 5.77 1.63
CA SER A 137 -4.40 4.91 1.79
C SER A 137 -3.61 5.27 3.05
N ILE A 138 -3.36 6.55 3.31
CA ILE A 138 -2.68 7.02 4.54
C ILE A 138 -3.47 6.61 5.77
N LEU A 139 -4.77 6.89 5.82
CA LEU A 139 -5.63 6.51 6.95
C LEU A 139 -5.66 4.99 7.16
N GLY A 140 -5.77 4.24 6.06
CA GLY A 140 -5.76 2.78 6.11
C GLY A 140 -4.47 2.21 6.65
N VAL A 141 -3.33 2.71 6.20
CA VAL A 141 -2.00 2.21 6.57
C VAL A 141 -1.60 2.59 7.99
N PHE A 142 -1.78 3.85 8.37
CA PHE A 142 -1.24 4.37 9.62
C PHE A 142 -2.22 4.30 10.80
N ILE A 143 -3.52 4.23 10.55
CA ILE A 143 -4.52 4.22 11.63
C ILE A 143 -5.24 2.87 11.68
N LEU A 144 -5.87 2.48 10.58
CA LEU A 144 -6.80 1.36 10.58
C LEU A 144 -6.11 0.01 10.78
N ARG A 145 -5.10 -0.28 9.96
CA ARG A 145 -4.41 -1.58 10.02
C ARG A 145 -3.65 -1.82 11.32
N PRO A 146 -2.88 -0.86 11.86
CA PRO A 146 -2.27 -1.02 13.19
C PRO A 146 -3.30 -1.25 14.29
N TYR A 147 -4.43 -0.54 14.25
CA TYR A 147 -5.52 -0.74 15.20
C TYR A 147 -6.10 -2.15 15.12
N LEU A 148 -6.39 -2.65 13.92
CA LEU A 148 -6.90 -4.00 13.70
C LEU A 148 -5.89 -5.07 14.10
N LEU A 149 -4.60 -4.88 13.81
CA LEU A 149 -3.54 -5.79 14.22
C LEU A 149 -3.44 -5.90 15.75
N HIS A 150 -3.48 -4.76 16.43
CA HIS A 150 -3.45 -4.76 17.89
C HIS A 150 -4.66 -5.49 18.48
N LYS A 151 -5.86 -5.21 17.96
CA LYS A 151 -7.12 -5.78 18.45
C LYS A 151 -7.26 -7.28 18.16
N GLU A 152 -6.92 -7.73 16.95
CA GLU A 152 -7.20 -9.07 16.47
C GLU A 152 -6.04 -10.06 16.73
N VAL A 153 -4.82 -9.60 16.54
CA VAL A 153 -3.61 -10.46 16.59
C VAL A 153 -2.85 -10.29 17.90
N GLY A 154 -3.14 -9.22 18.66
CA GLY A 154 -2.42 -8.89 19.90
C GLY A 154 -1.00 -8.36 19.61
N PHE A 155 -0.74 -7.92 18.38
CA PHE A 155 0.56 -7.47 17.93
C PHE A 155 0.84 -6.05 18.45
N ASN A 156 1.85 -5.91 19.31
CA ASN A 156 2.25 -4.62 19.84
C ASN A 156 3.54 -4.16 19.15
N TYR A 157 3.51 -3.00 18.51
CA TYR A 157 4.65 -2.40 17.79
C TYR A 157 5.69 -1.74 18.74
N LYS A 158 5.63 -2.03 20.04
CA LYS A 158 6.63 -1.54 20.99
C LYS A 158 7.94 -2.31 20.89
#